data_42009c3f88d0a4eda48fc92b153082ec
#
_entry.id   42009c3f88d0a4eda48fc92b153082ec
#
_cell.length_a   1.000
_cell.length_b   1.000
_cell.length_c   1.000
_cell.angle_alpha   90.00
_cell.angle_beta   90.00
_cell.angle_gamma   90.00
#
_symmetry.space_group_name_H-M   'P 1'
#
loop_
_entity.id
_entity.type
_entity.pdbx_description
1 polymer ?
#
loop_
_entity_poly.entity_id
_entity_poly.type
_entity_poly.pdbx_seq_one_letter_code
_entity_poly.pdbx_strand_id
1 'polypeptide(L)'
;MKKELLKSYINKLTKQDIINYLNKEYTPSSNEEIDLIYNVIKNNYEEILSSNFMNYISKYESNLNKQLYQKIIEKYNEYKKFIE
;
A
#
# COMPACT_ATOMS: atom_id res chain seq x y z
N MET A 1 -6.31 16.23 10.03
CA MET A 1 -5.19 15.86 10.89
C MET A 1 -4.63 14.48 10.59
N LYS A 2 -5.46 13.44 10.63
CA LYS A 2 -5.00 12.08 10.35
C LYS A 2 -4.46 11.91 8.94
N LYS A 3 -5.06 12.57 7.95
CA LYS A 3 -4.58 12.54 6.57
C LYS A 3 -3.20 13.18 6.43
N GLU A 4 -2.95 14.24 7.18
CA GLU A 4 -1.66 14.93 7.13
C GLU A 4 -0.55 14.08 7.75
N LEU A 5 -0.85 13.37 8.84
CA LEU A 5 0.09 12.45 9.45
C LEU A 5 0.42 11.31 8.48
N LEU A 6 -0.59 10.77 7.83
CA LEU A 6 -0.41 9.69 6.87
C LEU A 6 0.37 10.15 5.65
N LYS A 7 0.09 11.37 5.17
CA LYS A 7 0.83 11.97 4.06
C LYS A 7 2.32 12.13 4.42
N SER A 8 2.60 12.60 5.64
CA SER A 8 3.97 12.74 6.13
C SER A 8 4.68 11.39 6.18
N TYR A 9 3.99 10.37 6.66
CA TYR A 9 4.52 9.02 6.70
C TYR A 9 4.85 8.50 5.30
N ILE A 10 3.92 8.69 4.37
CA ILE A 10 4.11 8.26 2.97
C ILE A 10 5.29 8.97 2.34
N ASN A 11 5.47 10.27 2.62
CA ASN A 11 6.60 11.02 2.08
C ASN A 11 7.95 10.49 2.54
N LYS A 12 7.99 9.90 3.71
CA LYS A 12 9.22 9.32 4.27
C LYS A 12 9.39 7.84 3.93
N LEU A 13 8.38 7.23 3.37
CA LEU A 13 8.40 5.80 3.07
C LEU A 13 9.47 5.47 2.03
N THR A 14 10.23 4.40 2.28
CA THR A 14 11.24 3.88 1.36
C THR A 14 10.86 2.48 0.90
N LYS A 15 11.50 2.00 -0.16
CA LYS A 15 11.32 0.61 -0.60
C LYS A 15 11.74 -0.37 0.49
N GLN A 16 12.79 -0.03 1.23
CA GLN A 16 13.26 -0.88 2.32
C GLN A 16 12.20 -1.03 3.42
N ASP A 17 11.45 0.04 3.69
CA ASP A 17 10.35 -0.03 4.66
C ASP A 17 9.30 -1.04 4.21
N ILE A 18 8.99 -1.06 2.91
CA ILE A 18 8.03 -2.01 2.35
C ILE A 18 8.56 -3.43 2.47
N ILE A 19 9.83 -3.63 2.13
CA ILE A 19 10.48 -4.95 2.23
C ILE A 19 10.43 -5.45 3.67
N ASN A 20 10.80 -4.60 4.61
CA ASN A 20 10.80 -4.96 6.04
C ASN A 20 9.42 -5.34 6.52
N TYR A 21 8.41 -4.58 6.10
CA TYR A 21 7.03 -4.88 6.47
C TYR A 21 6.59 -6.23 5.92
N LEU A 22 6.84 -6.49 4.64
CA LEU A 22 6.44 -7.74 4.00
C LEU A 22 7.15 -8.94 4.60
N ASN A 23 8.41 -8.79 4.98
CA ASN A 23 9.17 -9.85 5.65
C ASN A 23 8.58 -10.14 7.03
N LYS A 24 8.21 -9.09 7.76
CA LYS A 24 7.59 -9.22 9.07
C LYS A 24 6.25 -9.96 8.99
N GLU A 25 5.52 -9.75 7.90
CA GLU A 25 4.21 -10.36 7.68
C GLU A 25 4.30 -11.68 6.91
N TYR A 26 5.53 -12.18 6.65
CA TYR A 26 5.76 -13.42 5.92
C TYR A 26 5.06 -13.44 4.56
N THR A 27 5.06 -12.29 3.88
CA THR A 27 4.39 -12.13 2.59
C THR A 27 5.44 -12.09 1.48
N PRO A 28 5.57 -13.14 0.66
CA PRO A 28 6.55 -13.15 -0.42
C PRO A 28 6.21 -12.14 -1.51
N SER A 29 7.23 -11.47 -2.04
CA SER A 29 7.06 -10.51 -3.12
C SER A 29 8.34 -10.40 -3.94
N SER A 30 8.18 -10.13 -5.24
CA SER A 30 9.31 -9.91 -6.13
C SER A 30 9.74 -8.44 -6.09
N ASN A 31 10.93 -8.15 -6.63
CA ASN A 31 11.40 -6.77 -6.73
C ASN A 31 10.46 -5.92 -7.58
N GLU A 32 9.92 -6.47 -8.65
CA GLU A 32 8.97 -5.76 -9.51
C GLU A 32 7.68 -5.42 -8.75
N GLU A 33 7.21 -6.34 -7.92
CA GLU A 33 6.03 -6.10 -7.10
C GLU A 33 6.29 -5.00 -6.06
N ILE A 34 7.45 -5.02 -5.43
CA ILE A 34 7.84 -4.00 -4.47
C ILE A 34 7.92 -2.63 -5.14
N ASP A 35 8.53 -2.57 -6.32
CA ASP A 35 8.63 -1.34 -7.09
C ASP A 35 7.25 -0.80 -7.45
N LEU A 36 6.34 -1.68 -7.87
CA LEU A 36 4.98 -1.29 -8.20
C LEU A 36 4.27 -0.70 -6.99
N ILE A 37 4.33 -1.38 -5.85
CA ILE A 37 3.69 -0.91 -4.61
C ILE A 37 4.26 0.44 -4.20
N TYR A 38 5.57 0.57 -4.23
CA TYR A 38 6.24 1.81 -3.87
C TYR A 38 5.77 2.97 -4.74
N ASN A 39 5.73 2.77 -6.06
CA ASN A 39 5.31 3.80 -7.00
C ASN A 39 3.84 4.17 -6.82
N VAL A 40 2.98 3.17 -6.61
CA VAL A 40 1.56 3.40 -6.37
C VAL A 40 1.37 4.25 -5.12
N ILE A 41 2.04 3.91 -4.03
CA ILE A 41 1.92 4.65 -2.77
C ILE A 41 2.46 6.07 -2.91
N LYS A 42 3.66 6.22 -3.48
CA LYS A 42 4.32 7.52 -3.56
C LYS A 42 3.62 8.49 -4.51
N ASN A 43 3.13 7.98 -5.63
CA ASN A 43 2.61 8.85 -6.70
C ASN A 43 1.10 9.03 -6.65
N ASN A 44 0.38 8.16 -5.93
CA ASN A 44 -1.07 8.14 -5.95
C ASN A 44 -1.68 8.04 -4.55
N TYR A 45 -1.03 8.64 -3.56
CA TYR A 45 -1.50 8.53 -2.18
C TYR A 45 -2.91 9.13 -1.99
N GLU A 46 -3.30 10.08 -2.84
CA GLU A 46 -4.64 10.66 -2.76
C GLU A 46 -5.71 9.62 -3.09
N GLU A 47 -5.43 8.75 -4.07
CA GLU A 47 -6.33 7.64 -4.39
C GLU A 47 -6.41 6.64 -3.23
N ILE A 48 -5.29 6.42 -2.55
CA ILE A 48 -5.24 5.54 -1.38
C ILE A 48 -6.08 6.10 -0.25
N LEU A 49 -6.10 7.42 -0.09
CA LEU A 49 -6.86 8.10 0.95
C LEU A 49 -8.31 8.34 0.57
N SER A 50 -8.70 8.03 -0.66
CA SER A 50 -10.06 8.24 -1.14
C SER A 50 -10.91 6.99 -0.95
N SER A 51 -12.24 7.15 -1.11
CA SER A 51 -13.18 6.03 -1.07
C SER A 51 -13.07 5.12 -2.29
N ASN A 52 -12.28 5.52 -3.30
CA ASN A 52 -12.12 4.77 -4.54
C ASN A 52 -10.93 3.83 -4.54
N PHE A 53 -10.28 3.63 -3.39
CA PHE A 53 -9.08 2.81 -3.31
C PHE A 53 -9.27 1.41 -3.90
N MET A 54 -10.38 0.74 -3.58
CA MET A 54 -10.62 -0.62 -4.06
C MET A 54 -10.73 -0.68 -5.58
N ASN A 55 -11.37 0.31 -6.19
CA ASN A 55 -11.45 0.40 -7.65
C ASN A 55 -10.07 0.68 -8.25
N TYR A 56 -9.30 1.50 -7.58
CA TYR A 56 -7.96 1.86 -8.03
C TYR A 56 -7.01 0.68 -7.97
N ILE A 57 -6.94 -0.02 -6.82
CA ILE A 57 -5.98 -1.11 -6.63
C ILE A 57 -6.34 -2.34 -7.46
N SER A 58 -7.62 -2.52 -7.79
CA SER A 58 -8.06 -3.67 -8.58
C SER A 58 -7.39 -3.72 -9.96
N LYS A 59 -6.94 -2.58 -10.48
CA LYS A 59 -6.19 -2.51 -11.73
C LYS A 59 -4.88 -3.28 -11.68
N TYR A 60 -4.33 -3.47 -10.49
CA TYR A 60 -3.03 -4.10 -10.29
C TYR A 60 -3.14 -5.54 -9.79
N GLU A 61 -4.34 -6.08 -9.68
CA GLU A 61 -4.57 -7.43 -9.16
C GLU A 61 -3.77 -8.48 -9.94
N SER A 62 -3.75 -8.36 -11.27
CA SER A 62 -3.04 -9.31 -12.12
C SER A 62 -1.51 -9.12 -12.09
N ASN A 63 -1.04 -7.98 -11.57
CA ASN A 63 0.38 -7.64 -11.51
C ASN A 63 1.02 -8.03 -10.17
N LEU A 64 0.20 -8.47 -9.21
CA LEU A 64 0.64 -8.80 -7.87
C LEU A 64 0.25 -10.24 -7.56
N ASN A 65 1.07 -10.94 -6.77
CA ASN A 65 0.67 -12.27 -6.34
C ASN A 65 -0.53 -12.15 -5.40
N LYS A 66 -1.32 -13.21 -5.34
CA LYS A 66 -2.59 -13.21 -4.61
C LYS A 66 -2.42 -12.88 -3.12
N GLN A 67 -1.42 -13.47 -2.50
CA GLN A 67 -1.15 -13.24 -1.09
C GLN A 67 -0.79 -11.79 -0.80
N LEU A 68 0.06 -11.21 -1.65
CA LEU A 68 0.46 -9.81 -1.53
C LEU A 68 -0.73 -8.88 -1.75
N TYR A 69 -1.53 -9.15 -2.77
CA TYR A 69 -2.72 -8.34 -3.07
C TYR A 69 -3.69 -8.33 -1.88
N GLN A 70 -3.94 -9.49 -1.28
CA GLN A 70 -4.80 -9.59 -0.10
C GLN A 70 -4.21 -8.84 1.09
N LYS A 71 -2.89 -8.89 1.26
CA LYS A 71 -2.23 -8.18 2.35
C LYS A 71 -2.39 -6.66 2.20
N ILE A 72 -2.31 -6.16 0.99
CA ILE A 72 -2.52 -4.74 0.70
C ILE A 72 -3.94 -4.32 1.10
N ILE A 73 -4.94 -5.12 0.74
CA ILE A 73 -6.34 -4.84 1.07
C ILE A 73 -6.56 -4.86 2.58
N GLU A 74 -6.00 -5.84 3.27
CA GLU A 74 -6.09 -5.92 4.74
C GLU A 74 -5.51 -4.66 5.38
N LYS A 75 -4.34 -4.23 4.91
CA LYS A 75 -3.67 -3.06 5.45
C LYS A 75 -4.46 -1.79 5.18
N TYR A 76 -5.04 -1.68 4.01
CA TYR A 76 -5.91 -0.55 3.69
C TYR A 76 -7.10 -0.50 4.64
N ASN A 77 -7.73 -1.64 4.91
CA ASN A 77 -8.89 -1.69 5.80
C ASN A 77 -8.54 -1.25 7.23
N GLU A 78 -7.35 -1.59 7.70
CA GLU A 78 -6.85 -1.13 8.99
C GLU A 78 -6.69 0.40 9.01
N TYR A 79 -6.05 0.96 7.97
CA TYR A 79 -5.85 2.40 7.86
C TYR A 79 -7.15 3.16 7.66
N LYS A 80 -8.10 2.57 6.95
CA LYS A 80 -9.41 3.18 6.73
C LYS A 80 -10.11 3.48 8.05
N LYS A 81 -10.07 2.54 8.98
CA LYS A 81 -10.63 2.73 10.32
C LYS A 81 -9.93 3.87 11.05
N PHE A 82 -8.64 4.03 10.81
CA PHE A 82 -7.84 5.06 11.46
C PHE A 82 -8.13 6.45 10.93
N ILE A 83 -8.40 6.59 9.64
CA ILE A 83 -8.63 7.89 9.00
C ILE A 83 -10.11 8.30 8.93
N GLU A 84 -11.03 7.40 9.18
CA GLU A 84 -12.45 7.72 9.34
C GLU A 84 -12.70 8.34 10.73
#